data_409f19d64e8d28d2ae58201429cb69f1
#
_entry.id   409f19d64e8d28d2ae58201429cb69f1
#
_cell.length_a   1.000
_cell.length_b   1.000
_cell.length_c   1.000
_cell.angle_alpha   90.00
_cell.angle_beta   90.00
_cell.angle_gamma   90.00
#
_symmetry.space_group_name_H-M   'P 1'
#
loop_
_entity.id
_entity.type
_entity.pdbx_description
1 polymer ?
#
loop_
_entity_poly.entity_id
_entity_poly.type
_entity_poly.pdbx_seq_one_letter_code
_entity_poly.pdbx_strand_id
1 'polypeptide(L)'
;MLCLLGTLGLTNACSQQSFENVDVKTFAELIENQDVIILDVRTADEFNQGHLENAINIDFKQPYFMEKVKSTLPTDKTIAVYCRSGRRSAAAAQMMAAEKYKTVNLQGGILAWKEQKMPINADLYEVDVFKTASGKTIKLHALTHASIRIQYDNKEIQIDPVSEYNGKKIDYAAMPKADYIFITHEHHDHLDKNAIQTLWQDNTQLFANPSSAKILGFGTVLRNGDKQQIIDGLSVEAVPAYNTTKEHLQFHPKGRDNGYILTLDGTRIYIAGDTEDIEEMAKIKNIDIAFLPCNQPYTMTPKQLIKAAKTVRPKVLFPYHYGQTNLQDIPTQLQKEGIDVRIRHYE
;
A
#
# COMPACT_ATOMS: atom_id res chain seq x y z
N MET A 1 -1.97 68.24 50.78
CA MET A 1 -1.54 66.87 51.15
C MET A 1 -2.37 65.89 50.26
N LEU A 2 -1.75 65.52 49.15
CA LEU A 2 -2.44 64.71 48.09
C LEU A 2 -1.87 63.29 48.16
N CYS A 3 -2.74 62.34 48.47
CA CYS A 3 -2.43 60.93 48.42
C CYS A 3 -2.63 60.40 46.97
N LEU A 4 -1.54 60.00 46.31
CA LEU A 4 -1.60 59.23 45.08
C LEU A 4 -1.73 57.73 45.42
N LEU A 5 -2.87 57.14 45.08
CA LEU A 5 -3.09 55.70 45.09
C LEU A 5 -2.58 55.15 43.75
N GLY A 6 -1.46 54.45 43.77
CA GLY A 6 -0.94 53.71 42.63
C GLY A 6 -1.66 52.34 42.53
N THR A 7 -2.41 52.12 41.46
CA THR A 7 -2.97 50.81 41.12
C THR A 7 -1.88 49.98 40.43
N LEU A 8 -1.39 48.95 41.09
CA LEU A 8 -0.61 47.86 40.45
C LEU A 8 -1.54 47.05 39.54
N GLY A 9 -1.40 47.25 38.25
CA GLY A 9 -1.98 46.38 37.26
C GLY A 9 -1.18 45.07 37.21
N LEU A 10 -1.76 43.98 37.73
CA LEU A 10 -1.27 42.61 37.50
C LEU A 10 -1.59 42.27 36.06
N THR A 11 -0.63 42.37 35.17
CA THR A 11 -0.69 41.75 33.84
C THR A 11 -0.45 40.28 34.03
N ASN A 12 -1.53 39.47 34.03
CA ASN A 12 -1.43 38.02 33.82
C ASN A 12 -0.91 37.80 32.39
N ALA A 13 0.42 37.67 32.27
CA ALA A 13 1.03 37.09 31.08
C ALA A 13 0.62 35.60 31.06
N CYS A 14 -0.45 35.28 30.33
CA CYS A 14 -0.77 33.95 29.93
C CYS A 14 0.42 33.44 29.13
N SER A 15 1.29 32.61 29.70
CA SER A 15 2.39 32.00 29.00
C SER A 15 1.75 31.07 27.93
N GLN A 16 1.67 31.58 26.72
CA GLN A 16 1.24 30.78 25.56
C GLN A 16 2.27 29.67 25.44
N GLN A 17 1.86 28.44 25.67
CA GLN A 17 2.71 27.26 25.58
C GLN A 17 3.23 27.20 24.14
N SER A 18 4.52 27.43 23.93
CA SER A 18 5.15 27.49 22.62
C SER A 18 5.74 26.14 22.27
N PHE A 19 5.71 25.78 21.00
CA PHE A 19 6.45 24.65 20.46
C PHE A 19 7.88 25.08 20.07
N GLU A 20 8.76 24.12 19.92
CA GLU A 20 10.15 24.36 19.50
C GLU A 20 10.31 24.07 18.00
N ASN A 21 11.07 24.92 17.27
CA ASN A 21 11.51 24.67 15.91
C ASN A 21 12.98 24.26 15.92
N VAL A 22 13.30 23.12 15.33
CA VAL A 22 14.66 22.60 15.28
C VAL A 22 15.08 22.29 13.83
N ASP A 23 16.38 22.31 13.57
CA ASP A 23 16.95 21.91 12.30
C ASP A 23 16.94 20.38 12.13
N VAL A 24 17.37 19.92 10.95
CA VAL A 24 17.38 18.47 10.61
C VAL A 24 18.27 17.67 11.55
N LYS A 25 19.46 18.21 11.91
CA LYS A 25 20.40 17.49 12.78
C LYS A 25 19.83 17.29 14.18
N THR A 26 19.34 18.34 14.79
CA THR A 26 18.70 18.29 16.11
C THR A 26 17.46 17.42 16.12
N PHE A 27 16.66 17.47 15.04
CA PHE A 27 15.48 16.61 14.90
C PHE A 27 15.87 15.13 14.76
N ALA A 28 16.94 14.82 14.02
CA ALA A 28 17.43 13.46 13.87
C ALA A 28 17.91 12.87 15.21
N GLU A 29 18.69 13.64 15.97
CA GLU A 29 19.13 13.24 17.31
C GLU A 29 17.95 13.05 18.28
N LEU A 30 16.92 13.89 18.18
CA LEU A 30 15.72 13.81 19.01
C LEU A 30 14.94 12.52 18.77
N ILE A 31 14.74 12.11 17.51
CA ILE A 31 13.90 10.96 17.14
C ILE A 31 14.58 9.60 17.38
N GLU A 32 15.87 9.55 17.72
CA GLU A 32 16.53 8.33 18.18
C GLU A 32 16.04 7.88 19.56
N ASN A 33 15.41 8.79 20.31
CA ASN A 33 14.87 8.48 21.62
C ASN A 33 13.51 7.76 21.48
N GLN A 34 13.38 6.57 22.05
CA GLN A 34 12.16 5.74 22.03
C GLN A 34 10.94 6.39 22.72
N ASP A 35 11.15 7.43 23.54
CA ASP A 35 10.08 8.20 24.17
C ASP A 35 9.57 9.36 23.32
N VAL A 36 10.09 9.51 22.11
CA VAL A 36 9.64 10.49 21.11
C VAL A 36 8.76 9.80 20.08
N ILE A 37 7.61 10.39 19.80
CA ILE A 37 6.70 9.94 18.74
C ILE A 37 6.87 10.85 17.53
N ILE A 38 7.08 10.28 16.36
CA ILE A 38 7.21 11.02 15.11
C ILE A 38 5.82 11.15 14.46
N LEU A 39 5.41 12.39 14.19
CA LEU A 39 4.12 12.70 13.58
C LEU A 39 4.29 13.39 12.23
N ASP A 40 3.84 12.72 11.18
CA ASP A 40 3.69 13.32 9.84
C ASP A 40 2.27 13.89 9.69
N VAL A 41 2.19 15.21 9.49
CA VAL A 41 0.89 15.89 9.31
C VAL A 41 0.57 16.20 7.85
N ARG A 42 1.21 15.50 6.92
CA ARG A 42 0.89 15.55 5.48
C ARG A 42 -0.35 14.71 5.16
N THR A 43 -0.83 14.82 3.93
CA THR A 43 -1.87 13.92 3.42
C THR A 43 -1.36 12.47 3.36
N ALA A 44 -2.28 11.50 3.34
CA ALA A 44 -1.92 10.08 3.20
C ALA A 44 -1.08 9.82 1.93
N ASP A 45 -1.44 10.47 0.80
CA ASP A 45 -0.67 10.35 -0.45
C ASP A 45 0.76 10.88 -0.32
N GLU A 46 0.95 12.03 0.35
CA GLU A 46 2.30 12.58 0.61
C GLU A 46 3.10 11.67 1.56
N PHE A 47 2.45 11.04 2.53
CA PHE A 47 3.06 10.10 3.46
C PHE A 47 3.51 8.82 2.75
N ASN A 48 2.65 8.25 1.92
CA ASN A 48 2.94 7.04 1.14
C ASN A 48 4.08 7.24 0.13
N GLN A 49 4.26 8.47 -0.39
CA GLN A 49 5.41 8.83 -1.25
C GLN A 49 6.76 8.91 -0.51
N GLY A 50 6.78 8.64 0.77
CA GLY A 50 7.97 8.60 1.61
C GLY A 50 7.83 9.44 2.87
N HIS A 51 8.17 8.84 4.00
CA HIS A 51 8.05 9.41 5.35
C HIS A 51 9.27 9.03 6.20
N LEU A 52 9.42 9.66 7.35
CA LEU A 52 10.46 9.29 8.31
C LEU A 52 10.08 7.93 8.94
N GLU A 53 11.07 7.11 9.19
CA GLU A 53 10.88 5.79 9.78
C GLU A 53 10.08 5.89 11.10
N ASN A 54 9.16 4.95 11.32
CA ASN A 54 8.24 4.90 12.48
C ASN A 54 7.30 6.11 12.63
N ALA A 55 7.15 6.98 11.63
CA ALA A 55 6.23 8.10 11.70
C ALA A 55 4.76 7.63 11.67
N ILE A 56 3.93 8.25 12.51
CA ILE A 56 2.47 8.12 12.47
C ILE A 56 1.94 9.22 11.54
N ASN A 57 0.97 8.91 10.68
CA ASN A 57 0.34 9.90 9.83
C ASN A 57 -1.02 10.35 10.38
N ILE A 58 -1.18 11.66 10.57
CA ILE A 58 -2.48 12.32 10.86
C ILE A 58 -2.55 13.59 10.01
N ASP A 59 -3.38 13.57 8.97
CA ASP A 59 -3.49 14.69 8.01
C ASP A 59 -4.06 15.96 8.66
N PHE A 60 -3.24 17.02 8.72
CA PHE A 60 -3.60 18.33 9.28
C PHE A 60 -4.75 19.03 8.54
N LYS A 61 -5.01 18.69 7.29
CA LYS A 61 -6.10 19.27 6.50
C LYS A 61 -7.48 18.72 6.87
N GLN A 62 -7.54 17.63 7.63
CA GLN A 62 -8.81 17.03 8.02
C GLN A 62 -9.49 17.84 9.15
N PRO A 63 -10.80 18.07 9.08
CA PRO A 63 -11.52 18.87 10.08
C PRO A 63 -11.45 18.25 11.49
N TYR A 64 -11.26 16.94 11.60
CA TYR A 64 -11.15 16.19 12.85
C TYR A 64 -9.69 15.95 13.31
N PHE A 65 -8.71 16.73 12.81
CA PHE A 65 -7.29 16.57 13.11
C PHE A 65 -7.02 16.45 14.63
N MET A 66 -7.50 17.39 15.44
CA MET A 66 -7.25 17.38 16.89
C MET A 66 -7.97 16.25 17.63
N GLU A 67 -9.13 15.81 17.16
CA GLU A 67 -9.82 14.62 17.71
C GLU A 67 -8.96 13.37 17.49
N LYS A 68 -8.42 13.25 16.27
CA LYS A 68 -7.54 12.14 15.93
C LYS A 68 -6.24 12.17 16.73
N VAL A 69 -5.62 13.35 16.90
CA VAL A 69 -4.44 13.54 17.77
C VAL A 69 -4.75 13.04 19.19
N LYS A 70 -5.83 13.53 19.80
CA LYS A 70 -6.23 13.17 21.17
C LYS A 70 -6.53 11.68 21.36
N SER A 71 -7.06 11.01 20.33
CA SER A 71 -7.37 9.58 20.39
C SER A 71 -6.17 8.67 20.09
N THR A 72 -5.09 9.21 19.51
CA THR A 72 -3.96 8.42 19.01
C THR A 72 -2.68 8.65 19.79
N LEU A 73 -2.42 9.87 20.24
CA LEU A 73 -1.15 10.27 20.83
C LEU A 73 -1.26 10.53 22.35
N PRO A 74 -0.32 9.99 23.15
CA PRO A 74 -0.24 10.28 24.57
C PRO A 74 0.29 11.71 24.82
N THR A 75 -0.06 12.30 25.96
CA THR A 75 0.35 13.67 26.33
C THR A 75 1.65 13.75 27.11
N ASP A 76 2.13 12.63 27.61
CA ASP A 76 3.34 12.50 28.43
C ASP A 76 4.62 12.34 27.59
N LYS A 77 4.50 12.01 26.32
CA LYS A 77 5.62 11.90 25.38
C LYS A 77 5.85 13.18 24.57
N THR A 78 7.08 13.35 24.08
CA THR A 78 7.41 14.41 23.12
C THR A 78 6.97 13.99 21.71
N ILE A 79 6.28 14.90 21.01
CA ILE A 79 5.82 14.66 19.65
C ILE A 79 6.69 15.47 18.68
N ALA A 80 7.50 14.78 17.89
CA ALA A 80 8.33 15.33 16.84
C ALA A 80 7.49 15.46 15.55
N VAL A 81 7.08 16.67 15.20
CA VAL A 81 6.10 16.92 14.13
C VAL A 81 6.79 17.41 12.87
N TYR A 82 6.43 16.86 11.71
CA TYR A 82 6.91 17.38 10.44
C TYR A 82 5.81 17.38 9.36
N CYS A 83 6.03 18.17 8.31
CA CYS A 83 5.24 18.15 7.09
C CYS A 83 6.14 18.29 5.85
N ARG A 84 5.61 18.75 4.72
CA ARG A 84 6.42 18.94 3.51
C ARG A 84 7.53 20.00 3.69
N SER A 85 7.19 21.20 4.17
CA SER A 85 8.08 22.37 4.25
C SER A 85 8.18 23.01 5.64
N GLY A 86 7.66 22.36 6.70
CA GLY A 86 7.63 22.89 8.05
C GLY A 86 6.42 23.78 8.39
N ARG A 87 5.65 24.28 7.39
CA ARG A 87 4.55 25.24 7.64
C ARG A 87 3.31 24.60 8.28
N ARG A 88 2.81 23.48 7.73
CA ARG A 88 1.64 22.77 8.30
C ARG A 88 1.98 22.21 9.68
N SER A 89 3.18 21.65 9.84
CA SER A 89 3.62 21.08 11.11
C SER A 89 3.84 22.11 12.20
N ALA A 90 4.30 23.34 11.87
CA ALA A 90 4.36 24.44 12.82
C ALA A 90 2.95 24.82 13.32
N ALA A 91 1.96 24.92 12.44
CA ALA A 91 0.57 25.20 12.82
C ALA A 91 -0.02 24.03 13.66
N ALA A 92 0.25 22.80 13.28
CA ALA A 92 -0.17 21.61 14.04
C ALA A 92 0.47 21.59 15.44
N ALA A 93 1.79 21.83 15.53
CA ALA A 93 2.52 21.89 16.80
C ALA A 93 1.97 22.99 17.73
N GLN A 94 1.64 24.17 17.18
CA GLN A 94 1.00 25.27 17.93
C GLN A 94 -0.36 24.83 18.51
N MET A 95 -1.21 24.18 17.70
CA MET A 95 -2.52 23.69 18.17
C MET A 95 -2.37 22.60 19.23
N MET A 96 -1.42 21.68 19.05
CA MET A 96 -1.13 20.61 20.01
C MET A 96 -0.55 21.16 21.31
N ALA A 97 0.34 22.15 21.25
CA ALA A 97 0.91 22.82 22.42
C ALA A 97 -0.16 23.51 23.26
N ALA A 98 -1.18 24.12 22.65
CA ALA A 98 -2.32 24.68 23.35
C ALA A 98 -3.13 23.62 24.16
N GLU A 99 -3.09 22.37 23.71
CA GLU A 99 -3.68 21.19 24.37
C GLU A 99 -2.67 20.43 25.26
N LYS A 100 -1.58 21.08 25.64
CA LYS A 100 -0.53 20.60 26.57
C LYS A 100 0.36 19.46 26.05
N TYR A 101 0.39 19.20 24.75
CA TYR A 101 1.39 18.31 24.15
C TYR A 101 2.76 18.99 24.13
N LYS A 102 3.82 18.23 24.39
CA LYS A 102 5.21 18.67 24.15
C LYS A 102 5.51 18.44 22.67
N THR A 103 5.69 19.52 21.91
CA THR A 103 5.85 19.44 20.46
C THR A 103 7.13 20.09 19.98
N VAL A 104 7.81 19.42 19.04
CA VAL A 104 9.01 19.90 18.37
C VAL A 104 8.77 19.82 16.85
N ASN A 105 8.93 20.94 16.15
CA ASN A 105 8.70 21.02 14.70
C ASN A 105 10.01 20.94 13.94
N LEU A 106 10.05 20.10 12.89
CA LEU A 106 11.14 20.03 11.92
C LEU A 106 11.08 21.26 10.99
N GLN A 107 12.02 22.18 11.14
CA GLN A 107 12.17 23.32 10.24
C GLN A 107 12.53 22.85 8.82
N GLY A 108 11.83 23.37 7.81
CA GLY A 108 12.01 22.94 6.42
C GLY A 108 11.33 21.62 6.07
N GLY A 109 10.83 20.87 7.08
CA GLY A 109 10.07 19.64 6.89
C GLY A 109 10.86 18.54 6.17
N ILE A 110 10.13 17.59 5.54
CA ILE A 110 10.77 16.48 4.83
C ILE A 110 11.59 16.92 3.61
N LEU A 111 11.38 18.13 3.08
CA LEU A 111 12.24 18.66 2.00
C LEU A 111 13.66 18.92 2.51
N ALA A 112 13.82 19.58 3.66
CA ALA A 112 15.13 19.81 4.28
C ALA A 112 15.78 18.48 4.71
N TRP A 113 14.98 17.52 5.20
CA TRP A 113 15.43 16.19 5.55
C TRP A 113 16.03 15.45 4.36
N LYS A 114 15.35 15.46 3.20
CA LYS A 114 15.82 14.87 1.95
C LYS A 114 17.04 15.57 1.36
N GLU A 115 17.09 16.90 1.45
CA GLU A 115 18.23 17.71 0.99
C GLU A 115 19.53 17.32 1.72
N GLN A 116 19.44 17.00 3.01
CA GLN A 116 20.55 16.51 3.81
C GLN A 116 20.80 14.99 3.63
N LYS A 117 20.11 14.34 2.68
CA LYS A 117 20.24 12.91 2.37
C LYS A 117 19.95 11.99 3.58
N MET A 118 19.12 12.46 4.49
CA MET A 118 18.69 11.65 5.64
C MET A 118 17.74 10.56 5.19
N PRO A 119 17.76 9.39 5.86
CA PRO A 119 16.95 8.24 5.45
C PRO A 119 15.45 8.55 5.54
N ILE A 120 14.72 8.10 4.57
CA ILE A 120 13.25 8.09 4.57
C ILE A 120 12.78 6.67 4.36
N ASN A 121 11.71 6.31 5.01
CA ASN A 121 10.95 5.13 4.68
C ASN A 121 10.06 5.51 3.49
N ALA A 122 10.57 5.30 2.30
CA ALA A 122 9.80 5.46 1.09
C ALA A 122 9.12 4.12 0.81
N ASP A 123 7.90 3.97 1.29
CA ASP A 123 6.99 3.15 0.54
C ASP A 123 6.73 3.93 -0.77
N LEU A 124 7.57 3.68 -1.78
CA LEU A 124 7.48 4.31 -3.10
C LEU A 124 6.13 3.99 -3.78
N TYR A 125 5.31 3.19 -3.13
CA TYR A 125 4.08 2.62 -3.64
C TYR A 125 2.95 2.76 -2.62
N GLU A 126 1.72 2.88 -3.09
CA GLU A 126 0.54 2.85 -2.23
C GLU A 126 0.45 1.52 -1.50
N VAL A 127 0.28 1.58 -0.18
CA VAL A 127 0.27 0.41 0.70
C VAL A 127 -1.06 0.29 1.42
N ASP A 128 -1.68 -0.88 1.31
CA ASP A 128 -2.84 -1.24 2.11
C ASP A 128 -2.46 -2.25 3.19
N VAL A 129 -2.89 -1.98 4.41
CA VAL A 129 -2.57 -2.82 5.57
C VAL A 129 -3.82 -3.55 6.05
N PHE A 130 -3.71 -4.86 6.19
CA PHE A 130 -4.76 -5.73 6.69
C PHE A 130 -4.27 -6.53 7.90
N LYS A 131 -5.22 -7.00 8.71
CA LYS A 131 -4.95 -7.94 9.81
C LYS A 131 -5.64 -9.26 9.52
N THR A 132 -4.91 -10.35 9.72
CA THR A 132 -5.46 -11.71 9.69
C THR A 132 -6.27 -11.99 10.96
N ALA A 133 -6.97 -13.12 11.00
CA ALA A 133 -7.73 -13.53 12.18
C ALA A 133 -6.85 -13.74 13.43
N SER A 134 -5.59 -14.18 13.28
CA SER A 134 -4.62 -14.31 14.38
C SER A 134 -3.90 -13.00 14.74
N GLY A 135 -4.20 -11.88 14.04
CA GLY A 135 -3.61 -10.56 14.28
C GLY A 135 -2.31 -10.30 13.50
N LYS A 136 -1.83 -11.23 12.67
CA LYS A 136 -0.68 -11.01 11.78
C LYS A 136 -0.98 -9.89 10.76
N THR A 137 0.05 -9.19 10.32
CA THR A 137 -0.10 -8.09 9.39
C THR A 137 0.17 -8.57 7.95
N ILE A 138 -0.72 -8.17 7.03
CA ILE A 138 -0.52 -8.25 5.59
C ILE A 138 -0.39 -6.82 5.07
N LYS A 139 0.69 -6.52 4.32
CA LYS A 139 0.83 -5.27 3.57
C LYS A 139 0.79 -5.58 2.08
N LEU A 140 -0.07 -4.90 1.35
CA LEU A 140 -0.22 -5.00 -0.09
C LEU A 140 0.29 -3.72 -0.73
N HIS A 141 1.28 -3.83 -1.61
CA HIS A 141 1.87 -2.70 -2.32
C HIS A 141 1.46 -2.78 -3.79
N ALA A 142 0.83 -1.73 -4.30
CA ALA A 142 0.55 -1.54 -5.72
C ALA A 142 1.83 -1.03 -6.40
N LEU A 143 2.51 -1.86 -7.18
CA LEU A 143 3.79 -1.48 -7.80
C LEU A 143 3.58 -0.82 -9.16
N THR A 144 3.25 -1.60 -10.17
CA THR A 144 2.94 -1.13 -11.52
C THR A 144 2.09 -2.17 -12.23
N HIS A 145 1.17 -1.73 -13.09
CA HIS A 145 0.35 -2.57 -13.96
C HIS A 145 -0.31 -3.75 -13.22
N ALA A 146 0.28 -4.95 -13.32
CA ALA A 146 -0.17 -6.15 -12.61
C ALA A 146 0.79 -6.58 -11.48
N SER A 147 1.89 -5.86 -11.29
CA SER A 147 2.90 -6.19 -10.28
C SER A 147 2.43 -5.80 -8.88
N ILE A 148 2.38 -6.79 -7.98
CA ILE A 148 1.95 -6.62 -6.60
C ILE A 148 3.05 -7.19 -5.68
N ARG A 149 3.43 -6.43 -4.64
CA ARG A 149 4.26 -6.92 -3.54
C ARG A 149 3.39 -7.16 -2.32
N ILE A 150 3.53 -8.31 -1.69
CA ILE A 150 2.81 -8.69 -0.48
C ILE A 150 3.83 -9.00 0.62
N GLN A 151 3.72 -8.33 1.75
CA GLN A 151 4.48 -8.66 2.95
C GLN A 151 3.57 -9.36 3.95
N TYR A 152 4.00 -10.51 4.44
CA TYR A 152 3.26 -11.30 5.42
C TYR A 152 4.22 -12.09 6.30
N ASP A 153 4.15 -11.92 7.63
CA ASP A 153 4.88 -12.73 8.63
C ASP A 153 6.39 -12.84 8.31
N ASN A 154 7.05 -11.71 8.05
CA ASN A 154 8.44 -11.60 7.60
C ASN A 154 8.73 -12.31 6.25
N LYS A 155 7.71 -12.59 5.45
CA LYS A 155 7.82 -13.12 4.10
C LYS A 155 7.57 -12.05 3.05
N GLU A 156 8.41 -12.05 2.02
CA GLU A 156 8.28 -11.20 0.84
C GLU A 156 7.75 -12.02 -0.32
N ILE A 157 6.55 -11.65 -0.80
CA ILE A 157 5.85 -12.31 -1.90
C ILE A 157 5.72 -11.32 -3.05
N GLN A 158 6.07 -11.73 -4.25
CA GLN A 158 5.96 -10.93 -5.46
C GLN A 158 5.04 -11.60 -6.47
N ILE A 159 4.14 -10.83 -7.05
CA ILE A 159 3.24 -11.28 -8.11
C ILE A 159 3.60 -10.54 -9.37
N ASP A 160 3.84 -11.25 -10.46
CA ASP A 160 4.16 -10.73 -11.78
C ASP A 160 5.14 -9.54 -11.75
N PRO A 161 6.35 -9.70 -11.18
CA PRO A 161 7.29 -8.60 -11.04
C PRO A 161 7.84 -8.16 -12.40
N VAL A 162 7.65 -6.87 -12.74
CA VAL A 162 8.12 -6.23 -13.98
C VAL A 162 8.88 -4.95 -13.64
N SER A 163 10.09 -4.81 -14.20
CA SER A 163 11.01 -3.69 -13.91
C SER A 163 10.56 -2.35 -14.50
N GLU A 164 9.82 -2.39 -15.60
CA GLU A 164 9.31 -1.18 -16.27
C GLU A 164 8.04 -1.50 -17.05
N TYR A 165 7.02 -0.65 -16.89
CA TYR A 165 5.82 -0.67 -17.71
C TYR A 165 5.32 0.76 -17.97
N ASN A 166 5.03 1.11 -19.22
CA ASN A 166 4.56 2.45 -19.64
C ASN A 166 5.41 3.62 -19.09
N GLY A 167 6.74 3.42 -18.96
CA GLY A 167 7.66 4.43 -18.45
C GLY A 167 7.75 4.51 -16.93
N LYS A 168 6.92 3.77 -16.19
CA LYS A 168 7.04 3.62 -14.73
C LYS A 168 8.05 2.53 -14.41
N LYS A 169 9.15 2.91 -13.76
CA LYS A 169 10.23 2.01 -13.38
C LYS A 169 10.13 1.59 -11.92
N ILE A 170 10.37 0.32 -11.67
CA ILE A 170 10.38 -0.27 -10.34
C ILE A 170 11.82 -0.62 -9.97
N ASP A 171 12.31 -0.05 -8.88
CA ASP A 171 13.65 -0.37 -8.34
C ASP A 171 13.57 -1.59 -7.40
N TYR A 172 13.57 -2.77 -7.99
CA TYR A 172 13.60 -4.02 -7.21
C TYR A 172 14.92 -4.23 -6.44
N ALA A 173 16.00 -3.54 -6.82
CA ALA A 173 17.26 -3.64 -6.09
C ALA A 173 17.20 -2.95 -4.72
N ALA A 174 16.34 -1.96 -4.58
CA ALA A 174 16.04 -1.30 -3.29
C ALA A 174 15.05 -2.06 -2.40
N MET A 175 14.47 -3.17 -2.89
CA MET A 175 13.50 -3.98 -2.15
C MET A 175 14.18 -5.19 -1.49
N PRO A 176 13.61 -5.75 -0.41
CA PRO A 176 14.00 -7.05 0.11
C PRO A 176 13.88 -8.14 -0.97
N LYS A 177 14.76 -9.15 -0.88
CA LYS A 177 14.68 -10.32 -1.75
C LYS A 177 13.39 -11.10 -1.49
N ALA A 178 12.84 -11.71 -2.53
CA ALA A 178 11.59 -12.46 -2.43
C ALA A 178 11.80 -13.84 -1.79
N ASP A 179 10.89 -14.22 -0.88
CA ASP A 179 10.74 -15.61 -0.47
C ASP A 179 9.93 -16.40 -1.52
N TYR A 180 8.89 -15.74 -2.08
CA TYR A 180 7.99 -16.36 -3.05
C TYR A 180 7.72 -15.44 -4.23
N ILE A 181 7.73 -16.00 -5.44
CA ILE A 181 7.37 -15.30 -6.68
C ILE A 181 6.28 -16.11 -7.38
N PHE A 182 5.20 -15.45 -7.78
CA PHE A 182 4.10 -16.05 -8.53
C PHE A 182 3.99 -15.36 -9.88
N ILE A 183 4.00 -16.14 -10.96
CA ILE A 183 3.84 -15.68 -12.34
C ILE A 183 2.54 -16.24 -12.89
N THR A 184 1.61 -15.34 -13.25
CA THR A 184 0.29 -15.73 -13.77
C THR A 184 0.39 -16.28 -15.19
N HIS A 185 1.17 -15.63 -16.05
CA HIS A 185 1.38 -16.04 -17.44
C HIS A 185 2.64 -15.41 -18.07
N GLU A 186 2.95 -15.76 -19.31
CA GLU A 186 4.22 -15.48 -19.96
C GLU A 186 4.31 -14.13 -20.68
N HIS A 187 3.30 -13.29 -20.70
CA HIS A 187 3.39 -12.00 -21.38
C HIS A 187 4.43 -11.09 -20.70
N HIS A 188 5.04 -10.20 -21.50
CA HIS A 188 6.20 -9.39 -21.09
C HIS A 188 5.88 -8.37 -19.97
N ASP A 189 4.61 -8.04 -19.80
CA ASP A 189 4.08 -7.16 -18.76
C ASP A 189 3.70 -7.91 -17.46
N HIS A 190 3.98 -9.24 -17.41
CA HIS A 190 3.82 -10.10 -16.24
C HIS A 190 5.07 -10.93 -15.91
N LEU A 191 5.92 -11.20 -16.91
CA LEU A 191 7.13 -12.01 -16.74
C LEU A 191 8.37 -11.23 -17.20
N ASP A 192 9.12 -10.70 -16.24
CA ASP A 192 10.41 -10.05 -16.46
C ASP A 192 11.53 -10.82 -15.74
N LYS A 193 12.41 -11.44 -16.54
CA LYS A 193 13.54 -12.22 -16.02
C LYS A 193 14.50 -11.38 -15.18
N ASN A 194 14.70 -10.11 -15.53
CA ASN A 194 15.61 -9.22 -14.80
C ASN A 194 15.03 -8.85 -13.42
N ALA A 195 13.72 -8.56 -13.35
CA ALA A 195 13.05 -8.34 -12.08
C ALA A 195 13.12 -9.57 -11.18
N ILE A 196 12.82 -10.77 -11.74
CA ILE A 196 12.93 -12.05 -11.03
C ILE A 196 14.34 -12.27 -10.52
N GLN A 197 15.37 -12.11 -11.36
CA GLN A 197 16.77 -12.28 -10.96
C GLN A 197 17.19 -11.28 -9.88
N THR A 198 16.73 -10.03 -9.97
CA THR A 198 17.01 -9.01 -8.96
C THR A 198 16.40 -9.34 -7.61
N LEU A 199 15.22 -9.95 -7.58
CA LEU A 199 14.51 -10.37 -6.37
C LEU A 199 15.01 -11.70 -5.80
N TRP A 200 15.78 -12.48 -6.57
CA TRP A 200 16.17 -13.85 -6.22
C TRP A 200 17.15 -13.91 -5.06
N GLN A 201 16.98 -14.91 -4.19
CA GLN A 201 17.89 -15.38 -3.16
C GLN A 201 17.87 -16.91 -3.09
N ASP A 202 18.79 -17.54 -2.35
CA ASP A 202 18.99 -19.01 -2.36
C ASP A 202 17.74 -19.83 -2.01
N ASN A 203 16.87 -19.30 -1.15
CA ASN A 203 15.62 -19.96 -0.71
C ASN A 203 14.37 -19.44 -1.43
N THR A 204 14.48 -18.62 -2.46
CA THR A 204 13.34 -18.15 -3.24
C THR A 204 12.64 -19.34 -3.93
N GLN A 205 11.34 -19.42 -3.79
CA GLN A 205 10.49 -20.36 -4.53
C GLN A 205 9.65 -19.60 -5.55
N LEU A 206 9.69 -20.07 -6.80
CA LEU A 206 8.88 -19.49 -7.89
C LEU A 206 7.80 -20.50 -8.31
N PHE A 207 6.59 -19.99 -8.43
CA PHE A 207 5.40 -20.72 -8.91
C PHE A 207 4.91 -20.07 -10.21
N ALA A 208 4.63 -20.86 -11.21
CA ALA A 208 4.23 -20.34 -12.52
C ALA A 208 3.30 -21.31 -13.26
N ASN A 209 2.57 -20.79 -14.26
CA ASN A 209 1.90 -21.62 -15.24
C ASN A 209 2.92 -22.41 -16.11
N PRO A 210 2.52 -23.47 -16.84
CA PRO A 210 3.46 -24.29 -17.60
C PRO A 210 4.29 -23.53 -18.64
N SER A 211 3.70 -22.53 -19.32
CA SER A 211 4.41 -21.75 -20.36
C SER A 211 5.47 -20.84 -19.76
N SER A 212 5.17 -20.13 -18.68
CA SER A 212 6.14 -19.29 -17.98
C SER A 212 7.29 -20.09 -17.39
N ALA A 213 7.00 -21.22 -16.73
CA ALA A 213 8.05 -22.10 -16.22
C ALA A 213 8.96 -22.65 -17.31
N LYS A 214 8.41 -22.99 -18.50
CA LYS A 214 9.17 -23.41 -19.68
C LYS A 214 10.09 -22.30 -20.18
N ILE A 215 9.63 -21.03 -20.24
CA ILE A 215 10.41 -19.87 -20.68
C ILE A 215 11.52 -19.53 -19.68
N LEU A 216 11.25 -19.68 -18.39
CA LEU A 216 12.23 -19.47 -17.32
C LEU A 216 13.26 -20.59 -17.25
N GLY A 217 12.86 -21.83 -17.55
CA GLY A 217 13.67 -23.04 -17.40
C GLY A 217 13.71 -23.59 -15.96
N PHE A 218 12.94 -23.00 -15.05
CA PHE A 218 12.84 -23.41 -13.64
C PHE A 218 11.49 -22.95 -13.05
N GLY A 219 11.24 -23.34 -11.79
CA GLY A 219 10.05 -22.98 -11.03
C GLY A 219 9.09 -24.17 -10.84
N THR A 220 8.27 -24.09 -9.82
CA THR A 220 7.18 -25.05 -9.56
C THR A 220 6.02 -24.76 -10.49
N VAL A 221 5.67 -25.73 -11.32
CA VAL A 221 4.54 -25.62 -12.24
C VAL A 221 3.23 -25.83 -11.50
N LEU A 222 2.33 -24.85 -11.58
CA LEU A 222 0.95 -24.97 -11.15
C LEU A 222 0.03 -24.88 -12.36
N ARG A 223 -0.94 -25.79 -12.46
CA ARG A 223 -2.01 -25.81 -13.47
C ARG A 223 -3.32 -25.40 -12.86
N ASN A 224 -4.26 -24.94 -13.66
CA ASN A 224 -5.61 -24.63 -13.19
C ASN A 224 -6.18 -25.80 -12.36
N GLY A 225 -6.56 -25.54 -11.12
CA GLY A 225 -7.08 -26.51 -10.16
C GLY A 225 -6.05 -27.05 -9.17
N ASP A 226 -4.75 -26.86 -9.41
CA ASP A 226 -3.71 -27.29 -8.47
C ASP A 226 -3.76 -26.46 -7.18
N LYS A 227 -3.50 -27.13 -6.06
CA LYS A 227 -3.43 -26.53 -4.71
C LYS A 227 -2.18 -27.01 -4.02
N GLN A 228 -1.49 -26.08 -3.33
CA GLN A 228 -0.28 -26.42 -2.61
C GLN A 228 -0.22 -25.67 -1.27
N GLN A 229 0.08 -26.39 -0.19
CA GLN A 229 0.54 -25.81 1.06
C GLN A 229 2.02 -25.48 0.90
N ILE A 230 2.41 -24.23 1.08
CA ILE A 230 3.80 -23.76 0.93
C ILE A 230 4.52 -23.85 2.28
N ILE A 231 3.97 -23.18 3.29
CA ILE A 231 4.38 -23.25 4.69
C ILE A 231 3.12 -23.18 5.56
N ASP A 232 3.25 -23.38 6.87
CA ASP A 232 2.13 -23.17 7.78
C ASP A 232 1.61 -21.73 7.67
N GLY A 233 0.29 -21.60 7.52
CA GLY A 233 -0.37 -20.32 7.31
C GLY A 233 -0.24 -19.71 5.90
N LEU A 234 0.44 -20.36 4.93
CA LEU A 234 0.50 -19.90 3.54
C LEU A 234 0.24 -21.05 2.56
N SER A 235 -0.83 -20.94 1.78
CA SER A 235 -1.14 -21.86 0.69
C SER A 235 -1.54 -21.10 -0.58
N VAL A 236 -1.48 -21.82 -1.71
CA VAL A 236 -1.87 -21.31 -3.03
C VAL A 236 -2.84 -22.27 -3.72
N GLU A 237 -3.82 -21.72 -4.43
CA GLU A 237 -4.67 -22.39 -5.40
C GLU A 237 -4.47 -21.72 -6.76
N ALA A 238 -4.13 -22.47 -7.80
CA ALA A 238 -4.12 -21.95 -9.17
C ALA A 238 -5.54 -22.11 -9.77
N VAL A 239 -6.08 -20.99 -10.26
CA VAL A 239 -7.42 -20.94 -10.86
C VAL A 239 -7.34 -20.50 -12.32
N PRO A 240 -8.34 -20.82 -13.17
CA PRO A 240 -8.33 -20.39 -14.56
C PRO A 240 -8.32 -18.88 -14.73
N ALA A 241 -7.55 -18.41 -15.72
CA ALA A 241 -7.59 -17.06 -16.26
C ALA A 241 -7.63 -17.15 -17.79
N TYR A 242 -8.63 -16.56 -18.44
CA TYR A 242 -8.76 -16.59 -19.90
C TYR A 242 -9.80 -15.60 -20.42
N ASN A 243 -9.75 -15.32 -21.75
CA ASN A 243 -10.75 -14.51 -22.42
C ASN A 243 -11.90 -15.35 -23.00
N THR A 244 -13.10 -14.79 -23.00
CA THR A 244 -14.33 -15.39 -23.49
C THR A 244 -14.87 -14.69 -24.74
N THR A 245 -14.51 -13.43 -24.96
CA THR A 245 -14.89 -12.66 -26.15
C THR A 245 -14.19 -13.23 -27.38
N LYS A 246 -14.96 -13.58 -28.41
CA LYS A 246 -14.49 -14.30 -29.59
C LYS A 246 -13.27 -13.65 -30.26
N GLU A 247 -13.25 -12.33 -30.33
CA GLU A 247 -12.21 -11.52 -30.94
C GLU A 247 -10.95 -11.37 -30.03
N HIS A 248 -11.03 -11.85 -28.80
CA HIS A 248 -9.96 -11.70 -27.80
C HIS A 248 -9.33 -13.03 -27.34
N LEU A 249 -9.85 -14.19 -27.83
CA LEU A 249 -9.40 -15.52 -27.40
C LEU A 249 -7.90 -15.77 -27.58
N GLN A 250 -7.27 -15.09 -28.56
CA GLN A 250 -5.84 -15.24 -28.84
C GLN A 250 -4.94 -14.64 -27.77
N PHE A 251 -5.42 -13.65 -27.02
CA PHE A 251 -4.62 -13.03 -25.97
C PHE A 251 -4.43 -13.97 -24.79
N HIS A 252 -5.53 -14.52 -24.26
CA HIS A 252 -5.55 -15.43 -23.10
C HIS A 252 -6.44 -16.63 -23.39
N PRO A 253 -5.90 -17.69 -24.06
CA PRO A 253 -6.68 -18.88 -24.39
C PRO A 253 -6.99 -19.71 -23.13
N LYS A 254 -8.17 -20.31 -23.08
CA LYS A 254 -8.60 -21.15 -21.96
C LYS A 254 -7.62 -22.29 -21.67
N GLY A 255 -7.24 -22.45 -20.41
CA GLY A 255 -6.39 -23.53 -19.90
C GLY A 255 -4.89 -23.27 -19.95
N ARG A 256 -4.43 -22.08 -20.44
CA ARG A 256 -3.03 -21.70 -20.47
C ARG A 256 -2.59 -20.93 -19.23
N ASP A 257 -3.34 -19.90 -18.86
CA ASP A 257 -2.94 -18.92 -17.85
C ASP A 257 -3.57 -19.21 -16.49
N ASN A 258 -2.92 -18.74 -15.43
CA ASN A 258 -3.37 -18.87 -14.07
C ASN A 258 -3.79 -17.52 -13.48
N GLY A 259 -4.88 -17.51 -12.72
CA GLY A 259 -5.00 -16.68 -11.55
C GLY A 259 -4.54 -17.44 -10.31
N TYR A 260 -4.37 -16.77 -9.19
CA TYR A 260 -3.98 -17.38 -7.91
C TYR A 260 -4.90 -16.96 -6.79
N ILE A 261 -5.20 -17.90 -5.88
CA ILE A 261 -5.78 -17.59 -4.58
C ILE A 261 -4.74 -17.92 -3.54
N LEU A 262 -4.15 -16.88 -2.92
CA LEU A 262 -3.27 -17.02 -1.79
C LEU A 262 -4.08 -17.00 -0.50
N THR A 263 -3.83 -17.96 0.39
CA THR A 263 -4.44 -17.97 1.72
C THR A 263 -3.34 -17.69 2.74
N LEU A 264 -3.43 -16.53 3.40
CA LEU A 264 -2.49 -16.05 4.41
C LEU A 264 -3.18 -16.05 5.78
N ASP A 265 -2.90 -17.06 6.60
CA ASP A 265 -3.51 -17.21 7.93
C ASP A 265 -5.04 -17.04 7.89
N GLY A 266 -5.68 -17.75 6.97
CA GLY A 266 -7.12 -17.72 6.72
C GLY A 266 -7.61 -16.56 5.86
N THR A 267 -6.83 -15.49 5.64
CA THR A 267 -7.18 -14.39 4.73
C THR A 267 -6.95 -14.82 3.29
N ARG A 268 -8.01 -14.81 2.47
CA ARG A 268 -7.98 -15.27 1.07
C ARG A 268 -7.86 -14.10 0.11
N ILE A 269 -6.77 -14.08 -0.66
CA ILE A 269 -6.45 -13.04 -1.65
C ILE A 269 -6.53 -13.65 -3.04
N TYR A 270 -7.48 -13.21 -3.85
CA TYR A 270 -7.63 -13.62 -5.24
C TYR A 270 -6.94 -12.64 -6.18
N ILE A 271 -5.94 -13.08 -6.90
CA ILE A 271 -5.26 -12.38 -7.99
C ILE A 271 -5.71 -13.04 -9.28
N ALA A 272 -6.52 -12.33 -10.08
CA ALA A 272 -7.19 -12.95 -11.20
C ALA A 272 -6.26 -13.29 -12.39
N GLY A 273 -5.10 -12.61 -12.52
CA GLY A 273 -4.32 -12.62 -13.74
C GLY A 273 -5.08 -11.92 -14.86
N ASP A 274 -4.68 -12.14 -16.10
CA ASP A 274 -5.37 -11.60 -17.25
C ASP A 274 -6.53 -12.51 -17.67
N THR A 275 -7.74 -12.00 -17.43
CA THR A 275 -8.97 -12.75 -17.65
C THR A 275 -10.15 -11.83 -17.94
N GLU A 276 -11.15 -12.32 -18.64
CA GLU A 276 -12.50 -11.78 -18.62
C GLU A 276 -13.34 -12.38 -17.48
N ASP A 277 -14.63 -12.04 -17.38
CA ASP A 277 -15.57 -12.51 -16.36
C ASP A 277 -16.03 -13.95 -16.63
N ILE A 278 -15.16 -14.90 -16.40
CA ILE A 278 -15.33 -16.33 -16.69
C ILE A 278 -16.33 -17.03 -15.73
N GLU A 279 -16.94 -18.11 -16.20
CA GLU A 279 -17.94 -18.86 -15.44
C GLU A 279 -17.39 -19.50 -14.15
N GLU A 280 -16.10 -19.86 -14.16
CA GLU A 280 -15.42 -20.49 -13.02
C GLU A 280 -15.31 -19.55 -11.81
N MET A 281 -15.41 -18.22 -12.00
CA MET A 281 -15.46 -17.25 -10.90
C MET A 281 -16.63 -17.51 -9.94
N ALA A 282 -17.73 -18.12 -10.43
CA ALA A 282 -18.85 -18.51 -9.59
C ALA A 282 -18.50 -19.58 -8.53
N LYS A 283 -17.40 -20.30 -8.73
CA LYS A 283 -16.89 -21.31 -7.77
C LYS A 283 -15.91 -20.72 -6.75
N ILE A 284 -15.38 -19.53 -7.01
CA ILE A 284 -14.48 -18.82 -6.12
C ILE A 284 -15.29 -18.17 -4.99
N LYS A 285 -15.04 -18.58 -3.75
CA LYS A 285 -15.84 -18.18 -2.58
C LYS A 285 -14.96 -17.74 -1.42
N ASN A 286 -15.56 -16.98 -0.50
CA ASN A 286 -14.92 -16.53 0.73
C ASN A 286 -13.62 -15.73 0.47
N ILE A 287 -13.67 -14.82 -0.49
CA ILE A 287 -12.54 -13.95 -0.83
C ILE A 287 -12.60 -12.68 0.04
N ASP A 288 -11.52 -12.43 0.76
CA ASP A 288 -11.37 -11.21 1.54
C ASP A 288 -10.91 -10.05 0.66
N ILE A 289 -9.96 -10.32 -0.23
CA ILE A 289 -9.34 -9.32 -1.10
C ILE A 289 -9.27 -9.87 -2.52
N ALA A 290 -9.68 -9.09 -3.52
CA ALA A 290 -9.54 -9.48 -4.91
C ALA A 290 -8.81 -8.40 -5.73
N PHE A 291 -7.94 -8.83 -6.63
CA PHE A 291 -7.35 -8.06 -7.70
C PHE A 291 -7.98 -8.52 -9.01
N LEU A 292 -8.75 -7.64 -9.66
CA LEU A 292 -9.44 -7.95 -10.92
C LEU A 292 -8.99 -6.96 -12.00
N PRO A 293 -8.59 -7.44 -13.21
CA PRO A 293 -8.08 -6.60 -14.28
C PRO A 293 -9.21 -5.89 -15.03
N CYS A 294 -8.91 -4.74 -15.65
CA CYS A 294 -9.89 -3.96 -16.39
C CYS A 294 -9.27 -3.18 -17.56
N ASN A 295 -8.75 -3.87 -18.58
CA ASN A 295 -8.09 -3.25 -19.72
C ASN A 295 -8.45 -3.97 -21.03
N GLN A 296 -9.33 -3.35 -21.83
CA GLN A 296 -9.65 -3.90 -23.16
C GLN A 296 -8.54 -3.62 -24.17
N PRO A 297 -8.29 -4.52 -25.15
CA PRO A 297 -9.02 -5.78 -25.42
C PRO A 297 -8.49 -7.00 -24.67
N TYR A 298 -7.58 -6.81 -23.74
CA TYR A 298 -6.82 -7.91 -23.10
C TYR A 298 -7.58 -8.58 -21.96
N THR A 299 -8.32 -7.79 -21.18
CA THR A 299 -9.02 -8.26 -19.99
C THR A 299 -10.46 -7.74 -19.93
N MET A 300 -11.02 -7.46 -18.76
CA MET A 300 -12.42 -7.06 -18.59
C MET A 300 -12.70 -5.63 -19.06
N THR A 301 -13.93 -5.42 -19.54
CA THR A 301 -14.54 -4.09 -19.56
C THR A 301 -14.97 -3.69 -18.15
N PRO A 302 -15.25 -2.41 -17.85
CA PRO A 302 -15.84 -1.99 -16.57
C PRO A 302 -17.12 -2.75 -16.20
N LYS A 303 -17.97 -3.09 -17.18
CA LYS A 303 -19.18 -3.90 -16.96
C LYS A 303 -18.87 -5.34 -16.55
N GLN A 304 -17.89 -5.96 -17.19
CA GLN A 304 -17.43 -7.30 -16.83
C GLN A 304 -16.77 -7.31 -15.46
N LEU A 305 -15.95 -6.31 -15.12
CA LEU A 305 -15.35 -6.15 -13.80
C LEU A 305 -16.42 -6.09 -12.70
N ILE A 306 -17.45 -5.27 -12.88
CA ILE A 306 -18.56 -5.17 -11.93
C ILE A 306 -19.29 -6.50 -11.79
N LYS A 307 -19.53 -7.22 -12.89
CA LYS A 307 -20.17 -8.54 -12.88
C LYS A 307 -19.29 -9.58 -12.18
N ALA A 308 -17.99 -9.61 -12.47
CA ALA A 308 -17.02 -10.48 -11.80
C ALA A 308 -16.96 -10.19 -10.29
N ALA A 309 -16.87 -8.92 -9.88
CA ALA A 309 -16.89 -8.52 -8.49
C ALA A 309 -18.16 -8.97 -7.76
N LYS A 310 -19.33 -8.84 -8.38
CA LYS A 310 -20.61 -9.33 -7.82
C LYS A 310 -20.68 -10.87 -7.74
N THR A 311 -19.99 -11.56 -8.62
CA THR A 311 -19.93 -13.05 -8.64
C THR A 311 -19.00 -13.57 -7.56
N VAL A 312 -17.80 -13.02 -7.43
CA VAL A 312 -16.77 -13.39 -6.44
C VAL A 312 -17.12 -12.88 -5.04
N ARG A 313 -17.69 -11.65 -4.95
CA ARG A 313 -18.09 -10.97 -3.71
C ARG A 313 -16.93 -10.82 -2.71
N PRO A 314 -15.79 -10.22 -3.11
CA PRO A 314 -14.72 -9.94 -2.17
C PRO A 314 -15.15 -8.87 -1.17
N LYS A 315 -14.53 -8.83 0.03
CA LYS A 315 -14.75 -7.72 0.96
C LYS A 315 -14.09 -6.44 0.46
N VAL A 316 -12.88 -6.58 -0.12
CA VAL A 316 -12.10 -5.48 -0.73
C VAL A 316 -11.74 -5.85 -2.16
N LEU A 317 -11.95 -4.91 -3.08
CA LEU A 317 -11.60 -5.03 -4.50
C LEU A 317 -10.55 -3.98 -4.87
N PHE A 318 -9.45 -4.44 -5.45
CA PHE A 318 -8.47 -3.64 -6.15
C PHE A 318 -8.61 -3.87 -7.66
N PRO A 319 -9.20 -2.92 -8.41
CA PRO A 319 -9.02 -2.90 -9.86
C PRO A 319 -7.54 -2.70 -10.18
N TYR A 320 -6.96 -3.55 -11.01
CA TYR A 320 -5.57 -3.46 -11.41
C TYR A 320 -5.44 -3.74 -12.90
N HIS A 321 -4.27 -3.62 -13.53
CA HIS A 321 -4.10 -3.82 -14.97
C HIS A 321 -5.17 -3.07 -15.77
N TYR A 322 -5.38 -1.78 -15.46
CA TYR A 322 -6.49 -1.03 -16.04
C TYR A 322 -6.05 0.00 -17.10
N GLY A 323 -4.74 0.29 -17.24
CA GLY A 323 -4.23 1.25 -18.21
C GLY A 323 -4.96 2.59 -18.14
N GLN A 324 -5.50 3.04 -19.26
CA GLN A 324 -6.26 4.28 -19.36
C GLN A 324 -7.79 4.08 -19.14
N THR A 325 -8.21 2.92 -18.67
CA THR A 325 -9.64 2.63 -18.44
C THR A 325 -10.20 3.52 -17.34
N ASN A 326 -11.34 4.18 -17.60
CA ASN A 326 -12.01 4.98 -16.59
C ASN A 326 -12.73 4.09 -15.56
N LEU A 327 -12.29 4.16 -14.31
CA LEU A 327 -12.81 3.37 -13.18
C LEU A 327 -13.69 4.18 -12.22
N GLN A 328 -13.94 5.48 -12.46
CA GLN A 328 -14.56 6.41 -11.50
C GLN A 328 -15.92 5.96 -10.97
N ASP A 329 -16.73 5.29 -11.79
CA ASP A 329 -18.08 4.87 -11.40
C ASP A 329 -18.12 3.52 -10.67
N ILE A 330 -17.03 2.74 -10.71
CA ILE A 330 -16.98 1.37 -10.17
C ILE A 330 -17.20 1.36 -8.65
N PRO A 331 -16.54 2.23 -7.83
CA PRO A 331 -16.74 2.26 -6.39
C PRO A 331 -18.21 2.50 -6.02
N THR A 332 -18.87 3.48 -6.65
CA THR A 332 -20.28 3.81 -6.37
C THR A 332 -21.22 2.66 -6.73
N GLN A 333 -20.95 1.94 -7.83
CA GLN A 333 -21.79 0.82 -8.27
C GLN A 333 -21.65 -0.41 -7.38
N LEU A 334 -20.47 -0.65 -6.81
CA LEU A 334 -20.19 -1.82 -5.97
C LEU A 334 -20.39 -1.56 -4.47
N GLN A 335 -20.42 -0.31 -4.03
CA GLN A 335 -20.70 0.04 -2.63
C GLN A 335 -22.03 -0.55 -2.12
N LYS A 336 -23.06 -0.58 -2.98
CA LYS A 336 -24.38 -1.15 -2.65
C LYS A 336 -24.34 -2.68 -2.44
N GLU A 337 -23.31 -3.33 -2.95
CA GLU A 337 -23.05 -4.77 -2.77
C GLU A 337 -22.21 -5.06 -1.52
N GLY A 338 -21.80 -4.02 -0.78
CA GLY A 338 -20.93 -4.14 0.39
C GLY A 338 -19.45 -4.42 0.06
N ILE A 339 -19.02 -4.09 -1.16
CA ILE A 339 -17.64 -4.27 -1.61
C ILE A 339 -16.90 -2.94 -1.48
N ASP A 340 -15.79 -2.93 -0.71
CA ASP A 340 -14.88 -1.79 -0.59
C ASP A 340 -13.94 -1.78 -1.80
N VAL A 341 -14.13 -0.80 -2.72
CA VAL A 341 -13.31 -0.69 -3.94
C VAL A 341 -12.21 0.33 -3.71
N ARG A 342 -10.96 -0.11 -3.87
CA ARG A 342 -9.76 0.72 -3.70
C ARG A 342 -8.99 0.79 -5.02
N ILE A 343 -9.11 1.92 -5.72
CA ILE A 343 -8.31 2.21 -6.92
C ILE A 343 -6.94 2.68 -6.46
N ARG A 344 -5.87 2.12 -7.03
CA ARG A 344 -4.47 2.44 -6.73
C ARG A 344 -3.75 2.83 -8.03
N HIS A 345 -2.67 3.61 -7.92
CA HIS A 345 -1.92 4.11 -9.07
C HIS A 345 -0.90 3.07 -9.56
N TYR A 346 -1.38 2.11 -10.33
CA TYR A 346 -0.52 1.11 -10.99
C TYR A 346 0.17 1.66 -12.23
N GLU A 347 -0.42 2.65 -12.91
CA GLU A 347 0.00 3.22 -14.19
C GLU A 347 0.87 4.48 -14.04
#